data_aeb6152267e785e9797cd2d209a19ac8
#
_entry.id   aeb6152267e785e9797cd2d209a19ac8
#
_cell.length_a   1.000
_cell.length_b   1.000
_cell.length_c   1.000
_cell.angle_alpha   90.00
_cell.angle_beta   90.00
_cell.angle_gamma   90.00
#
_symmetry.space_group_name_H-M   'P 1'
#
loop_
_entity.id
_entity.type
_entity.pdbx_description
1 polymer ?
#
loop_
_entity_poly.entity_id
_entity_poly.type
_entity_poly.pdbx_seq_one_letter_code
_entity_poly.pdbx_strand_id
1 'polypeptide(L)'
;MKRYFAPSELLIEPNGAIYHLGVKPEQLADKVILVGDPGRVPLVASHFSEQECDIQHREFRTITGTYKGKRMTVMSTGIGIGNIDICVTELDALANIDFATRQVKPEFRKLTLVRLGTSGAIQEDIEVGETIFSRTSLGFDGLLNYYKG
;
A
#
# COMPACT_ATOMS: atom_id res chain seq x y z
N MET A 1 24.71 -10.48 10.88
CA MET A 1 23.62 -10.34 11.88
C MET A 1 22.37 -9.91 11.16
N LYS A 2 21.20 -10.54 11.38
CA LYS A 2 19.92 -10.05 10.86
C LYS A 2 19.55 -8.74 11.59
N ARG A 3 19.11 -7.74 10.86
CA ARG A 3 18.66 -6.46 11.44
C ARG A 3 17.44 -6.70 12.34
N TYR A 4 17.50 -6.24 13.57
CA TYR A 4 16.39 -6.19 14.51
C TYR A 4 15.76 -4.80 14.48
N PHE A 5 14.44 -4.71 14.41
CA PHE A 5 13.68 -3.46 14.44
C PHE A 5 13.13 -3.22 15.84
N ALA A 6 13.62 -2.19 16.51
CA ALA A 6 13.15 -1.83 17.83
C ALA A 6 11.66 -1.43 17.83
N PRO A 7 10.94 -1.54 18.96
CA PRO A 7 9.55 -1.07 19.05
C PRO A 7 9.33 0.38 18.62
N SER A 8 10.34 1.25 18.79
CA SER A 8 10.31 2.64 18.33
C SER A 8 10.53 2.82 16.83
N GLU A 9 11.10 1.82 16.14
CA GLU A 9 11.31 1.86 14.68
C GLU A 9 10.16 1.21 13.91
N LEU A 10 9.54 0.18 14.48
CA LEU A 10 8.41 -0.54 13.88
C LEU A 10 7.33 -0.72 14.94
N LEU A 11 6.25 0.04 14.80
CA LEU A 11 5.11 -0.01 15.70
C LEU A 11 4.17 -1.15 15.28
N ILE A 12 3.97 -2.10 16.19
CA ILE A 12 3.06 -3.23 16.02
C ILE A 12 2.07 -3.19 17.18
N GLU A 13 0.80 -3.22 16.86
CA GLU A 13 -0.29 -3.24 17.83
C GLU A 13 -0.35 -4.59 18.60
N PRO A 14 -0.92 -4.61 19.82
CA PRO A 14 -1.04 -5.85 20.60
C PRO A 14 -1.79 -6.97 19.87
N ASN A 15 -2.66 -6.63 18.93
CA ASN A 15 -3.40 -7.60 18.10
C ASN A 15 -2.59 -8.15 16.92
N GLY A 16 -1.32 -7.70 16.74
CA GLY A 16 -0.43 -8.11 15.66
C GLY A 16 -0.56 -7.31 14.36
N ALA A 17 -1.40 -6.26 14.33
CA ALA A 17 -1.51 -5.36 13.18
C ALA A 17 -0.38 -4.33 13.16
N ILE A 18 0.03 -3.89 11.97
CA ILE A 18 0.93 -2.73 11.85
C ILE A 18 0.17 -1.44 12.18
N TYR A 19 0.86 -0.50 12.79
CA TYR A 19 0.23 0.62 13.50
C TYR A 19 -0.62 1.54 12.62
N HIS A 20 -0.09 2.07 11.51
CA HIS A 20 -0.85 3.06 10.73
C HIS A 20 -1.88 2.40 9.81
N LEU A 21 -1.54 1.32 9.13
CA LEU A 21 -2.46 0.63 8.22
C LEU A 21 -3.51 -0.21 8.95
N GLY A 22 -3.25 -0.64 10.18
CA GLY A 22 -4.14 -1.52 10.95
C GLY A 22 -4.26 -2.94 10.39
N VAL A 23 -3.37 -3.33 9.48
CA VAL A 23 -3.38 -4.59 8.73
C VAL A 23 -2.39 -5.58 9.32
N LYS A 24 -2.71 -6.87 9.27
CA LYS A 24 -1.81 -7.96 9.67
C LYS A 24 -1.11 -8.56 8.45
N PRO A 25 0.07 -9.20 8.61
CA PRO A 25 0.81 -9.79 7.50
C PRO A 25 0.03 -10.77 6.63
N GLU A 26 -0.83 -11.59 7.25
CA GLU A 26 -1.67 -12.59 6.56
C GLU A 26 -2.80 -11.97 5.75
N GLN A 27 -3.19 -10.73 6.06
CA GLN A 27 -4.26 -10.01 5.37
C GLN A 27 -3.79 -9.31 4.08
N LEU A 28 -2.48 -9.24 3.86
CA LEU A 28 -1.90 -8.60 2.68
C LEU A 28 -1.70 -9.60 1.54
N ALA A 29 -2.19 -9.27 0.34
CA ALA A 29 -1.88 -9.99 -0.89
C ALA A 29 -0.59 -9.46 -1.56
N ASP A 30 0.00 -10.26 -2.49
CA ASP A 30 1.20 -9.84 -3.23
C ASP A 30 0.92 -8.75 -4.29
N LYS A 31 -0.34 -8.68 -4.73
CA LYS A 31 -0.81 -7.68 -5.70
C LYS A 31 -1.64 -6.64 -4.96
N VAL A 32 -1.18 -5.41 -4.96
CA VAL A 32 -1.81 -4.31 -4.22
C VAL A 32 -2.19 -3.19 -5.18
N ILE A 33 -3.47 -2.83 -5.16
CA ILE A 33 -3.99 -1.64 -5.83
C ILE A 33 -4.03 -0.52 -4.80
N LEU A 34 -3.37 0.59 -5.11
CA LEU A 34 -3.38 1.79 -4.29
C LEU A 34 -4.32 2.83 -4.89
N VAL A 35 -5.18 3.41 -4.06
CA VAL A 35 -6.04 4.54 -4.42
C VAL A 35 -5.81 5.69 -3.43
N GLY A 36 -6.11 6.93 -3.79
CA GLY A 36 -5.93 8.05 -2.86
C GLY A 36 -7.03 8.11 -1.80
N ASP A 37 -8.28 8.05 -2.23
CA ASP A 37 -9.47 8.23 -1.41
C ASP A 37 -9.96 6.89 -0.82
N PRO A 38 -10.18 6.79 0.50
CA PRO A 38 -10.74 5.58 1.13
C PRO A 38 -12.13 5.20 0.58
N GLY A 39 -12.91 6.17 0.11
CA GLY A 39 -14.21 5.92 -0.55
C GLY A 39 -14.09 5.14 -1.87
N ARG A 40 -12.93 5.15 -2.53
CA ARG A 40 -12.69 4.36 -3.74
C ARG A 40 -12.32 2.91 -3.49
N VAL A 41 -11.90 2.57 -2.27
CA VAL A 41 -11.53 1.18 -1.94
C VAL A 41 -12.71 0.22 -2.15
N PRO A 42 -13.92 0.46 -1.63
CA PRO A 42 -15.05 -0.42 -1.87
C PRO A 42 -15.50 -0.45 -3.34
N LEU A 43 -15.30 0.63 -4.12
CA LEU A 43 -15.59 0.64 -5.54
C LEU A 43 -14.72 -0.35 -6.31
N VAL A 44 -13.43 -0.40 -6.01
CA VAL A 44 -12.51 -1.39 -6.60
C VAL A 44 -12.84 -2.80 -6.06
N ALA A 45 -13.06 -2.93 -4.76
CA ALA A 45 -13.37 -4.22 -4.13
C ALA A 45 -14.73 -4.80 -4.55
N SER A 46 -15.66 -4.00 -5.09
CA SER A 46 -16.92 -4.51 -5.65
C SER A 46 -16.73 -5.47 -6.83
N HIS A 47 -15.55 -5.46 -7.46
CA HIS A 47 -15.19 -6.41 -8.51
C HIS A 47 -14.62 -7.73 -7.97
N PHE A 48 -14.39 -7.85 -6.66
CA PHE A 48 -13.92 -9.09 -6.04
C PHE A 48 -15.07 -10.09 -5.93
N SER A 49 -14.79 -11.34 -6.29
CA SER A 49 -15.76 -12.44 -6.14
C SER A 49 -15.95 -12.85 -4.68
N GLU A 50 -14.94 -12.58 -3.85
CA GLU A 50 -14.91 -12.85 -2.42
C GLU A 50 -14.05 -11.79 -1.73
N GLN A 51 -14.47 -11.35 -0.54
CA GLN A 51 -13.72 -10.43 0.30
C GLN A 51 -13.31 -11.15 1.59
N GLU A 52 -12.02 -11.12 1.91
CA GLU A 52 -11.45 -11.77 3.10
C GLU A 52 -11.47 -10.84 4.32
N CYS A 53 -11.25 -9.55 4.11
CA CYS A 53 -11.25 -8.54 5.16
C CYS A 53 -11.59 -7.15 4.60
N ASP A 54 -12.17 -6.31 5.45
CA ASP A 54 -12.35 -4.86 5.23
C ASP A 54 -11.93 -4.15 6.52
N ILE A 55 -10.82 -3.43 6.46
CA ILE A 55 -10.19 -2.78 7.61
C ILE A 55 -10.04 -1.31 7.30
N GLN A 56 -10.48 -0.45 8.21
CA GLN A 56 -10.24 0.98 8.13
C GLN A 56 -9.58 1.49 9.39
N HIS A 57 -8.45 2.14 9.22
CA HIS A 57 -7.75 2.86 10.28
C HIS A 57 -7.27 4.19 9.74
N ARG A 58 -7.75 5.29 10.31
CA ARG A 58 -7.51 6.66 9.81
C ARG A 58 -7.96 6.79 8.34
N GLU A 59 -7.10 7.37 7.49
CA GLU A 59 -7.29 7.50 6.04
C GLU A 59 -6.96 6.22 5.25
N PHE A 60 -6.42 5.21 5.92
CA PHE A 60 -6.07 3.93 5.31
C PHE A 60 -7.25 2.96 5.43
N ARG A 61 -7.86 2.62 4.31
CA ARG A 61 -8.83 1.53 4.22
C ARG A 61 -8.28 0.44 3.34
N THR A 62 -8.36 -0.80 3.79
CA THR A 62 -7.80 -1.97 3.12
C THR A 62 -8.88 -3.03 2.96
N ILE A 63 -9.09 -3.50 1.74
CA ILE A 63 -9.92 -4.68 1.47
C ILE A 63 -9.06 -5.68 0.70
N THR A 64 -8.98 -6.90 1.21
CA THR A 64 -8.33 -8.02 0.51
C THR A 64 -9.40 -9.01 0.07
N GLY A 65 -9.21 -9.57 -1.12
CA GLY A 65 -10.15 -10.51 -1.69
C GLY A 65 -9.64 -11.14 -2.98
N THR A 66 -10.54 -11.75 -3.74
CA THR A 66 -10.23 -12.48 -4.96
C THR A 66 -10.85 -11.82 -6.19
N TYR A 67 -10.03 -11.53 -7.19
CA TYR A 67 -10.46 -11.06 -8.51
C TYR A 67 -9.98 -12.02 -9.60
N LYS A 68 -10.91 -12.63 -10.34
CA LYS A 68 -10.61 -13.60 -11.40
C LYS A 68 -9.61 -14.69 -10.97
N GLY A 69 -9.84 -15.26 -9.78
CA GLY A 69 -9.00 -16.31 -9.19
C GLY A 69 -7.64 -15.85 -8.65
N LYS A 70 -7.40 -14.54 -8.58
CA LYS A 70 -6.16 -13.97 -8.03
C LYS A 70 -6.46 -13.20 -6.74
N ARG A 71 -5.72 -13.53 -5.68
CA ARG A 71 -5.77 -12.80 -4.42
C ARG A 71 -5.16 -11.41 -4.61
N MET A 72 -5.89 -10.37 -4.22
CA MET A 72 -5.50 -8.97 -4.38
C MET A 72 -5.90 -8.17 -3.15
N THR A 73 -5.13 -7.13 -2.86
CA THR A 73 -5.47 -6.11 -1.86
C THR A 73 -5.73 -4.79 -2.58
N VAL A 74 -6.77 -4.08 -2.20
CA VAL A 74 -6.95 -2.66 -2.53
C VAL A 74 -6.83 -1.85 -1.25
N MET A 75 -6.09 -0.74 -1.32
CA MET A 75 -5.81 0.11 -0.15
C MET A 75 -5.82 1.58 -0.53
N SER A 76 -6.37 2.42 0.36
CA SER A 76 -6.22 3.87 0.25
C SER A 76 -4.93 4.35 0.88
N THR A 77 -4.33 5.36 0.28
CA THR A 77 -3.11 6.00 0.79
C THR A 77 -3.40 7.35 1.47
N GLY A 78 -4.59 7.90 1.31
CA GLY A 78 -4.83 9.30 1.65
C GLY A 78 -4.08 10.25 0.71
N ILE A 79 -3.76 11.45 1.20
CA ILE A 79 -3.14 12.55 0.44
C ILE A 79 -1.78 12.89 1.05
N GLY A 80 -0.83 13.19 0.18
CA GLY A 80 0.48 13.71 0.53
C GLY A 80 1.58 12.66 0.61
N ILE A 81 2.82 13.16 0.56
CA ILE A 81 4.01 12.30 0.49
C ILE A 81 4.24 11.50 1.77
N GLY A 82 3.93 12.07 2.94
CA GLY A 82 4.07 11.38 4.22
C GLY A 82 3.19 10.13 4.31
N ASN A 83 1.97 10.21 3.79
CA ASN A 83 1.06 9.06 3.75
C ASN A 83 1.52 7.99 2.77
N ILE A 84 2.07 8.38 1.62
CA ILE A 84 2.65 7.44 0.65
C ILE A 84 3.86 6.73 1.28
N ASP A 85 4.71 7.48 1.96
CA ASP A 85 5.89 6.94 2.65
C ASP A 85 5.48 5.90 3.72
N ILE A 86 4.57 6.26 4.61
CA ILE A 86 4.01 5.34 5.62
C ILE A 86 3.44 4.09 4.94
N CYS A 87 2.59 4.27 3.92
CA CYS A 87 1.93 3.17 3.24
C CYS A 87 2.94 2.19 2.63
N VAL A 88 3.90 2.68 1.85
CA VAL A 88 4.89 1.82 1.17
C VAL A 88 5.82 1.14 2.17
N THR A 89 6.28 1.88 3.18
CA THR A 89 7.17 1.34 4.22
C THR A 89 6.48 0.27 5.06
N GLU A 90 5.22 0.49 5.45
CA GLU A 90 4.47 -0.50 6.23
C GLU A 90 4.02 -1.70 5.39
N LEU A 91 3.75 -1.54 4.09
CA LEU A 91 3.52 -2.65 3.18
C LEU A 91 4.76 -3.53 3.04
N ASP A 92 5.94 -2.94 2.93
CA ASP A 92 7.20 -3.70 2.93
C ASP A 92 7.42 -4.43 4.26
N ALA A 93 7.14 -3.78 5.38
CA ALA A 93 7.25 -4.40 6.70
C ALA A 93 6.31 -5.60 6.86
N LEU A 94 5.05 -5.49 6.43
CA LEU A 94 4.07 -6.58 6.41
C LEU A 94 4.56 -7.77 5.57
N ALA A 95 5.19 -7.49 4.44
CA ALA A 95 5.69 -8.50 3.54
C ALA A 95 6.96 -9.18 4.08
N ASN A 96 7.93 -8.39 4.59
CA ASN A 96 9.31 -8.82 4.71
C ASN A 96 9.87 -8.84 6.15
N ILE A 97 9.09 -8.40 7.15
CA ILE A 97 9.49 -8.49 8.56
C ILE A 97 8.63 -9.53 9.28
N ASP A 98 9.29 -10.38 10.03
CA ASP A 98 8.62 -11.26 10.99
C ASP A 98 8.31 -10.45 12.26
N PHE A 99 7.02 -10.24 12.52
CA PHE A 99 6.56 -9.40 13.62
C PHE A 99 6.80 -10.01 15.01
N ALA A 100 6.90 -11.34 15.10
CA ALA A 100 7.19 -12.01 16.36
C ALA A 100 8.67 -11.84 16.77
N THR A 101 9.58 -11.98 15.81
CA THR A 101 11.03 -11.83 16.04
C THR A 101 11.54 -10.41 15.78
N ARG A 102 10.74 -9.58 15.13
CA ARG A 102 11.10 -8.21 14.69
C ARG A 102 12.36 -8.17 13.82
N GLN A 103 12.53 -9.19 12.98
CA GLN A 103 13.68 -9.33 12.08
C GLN A 103 13.22 -9.51 10.65
N VAL A 104 14.11 -9.18 9.70
CA VAL A 104 13.87 -9.44 8.28
C VAL A 104 13.70 -10.95 8.06
N LYS A 105 12.63 -11.33 7.34
CA LYS A 105 12.39 -12.73 6.94
C LYS A 105 13.55 -13.26 6.09
N PRO A 106 13.84 -14.57 6.15
CA PRO A 106 14.89 -15.16 5.32
C PRO A 106 14.53 -15.15 3.83
N GLU A 107 13.24 -15.25 3.52
CA GLU A 107 12.70 -15.21 2.16
C GLU A 107 12.07 -13.86 1.88
N PHE A 108 12.54 -13.19 0.82
CA PHE A 108 12.00 -11.91 0.39
C PHE A 108 10.70 -12.10 -0.38
N ARG A 109 9.63 -11.47 0.11
CA ARG A 109 8.32 -11.43 -0.54
C ARG A 109 8.20 -10.17 -1.39
N LYS A 110 8.07 -10.36 -2.70
CA LYS A 110 7.92 -9.26 -3.65
C LYS A 110 6.45 -8.83 -3.77
N LEU A 111 6.19 -7.55 -3.57
CA LEU A 111 4.90 -6.94 -3.83
C LEU A 111 4.86 -6.30 -5.23
N THR A 112 3.71 -6.38 -5.88
CA THR A 112 3.41 -5.62 -7.10
C THR A 112 2.40 -4.54 -6.74
N LEU A 113 2.81 -3.28 -6.81
CA LEU A 113 1.97 -2.14 -6.49
C LEU A 113 1.51 -1.45 -7.78
N VAL A 114 0.20 -1.20 -7.91
CA VAL A 114 -0.38 -0.41 -9.00
C VAL A 114 -1.22 0.69 -8.38
N ARG A 115 -0.91 1.95 -8.68
CA ARG A 115 -1.71 3.07 -8.20
C ARG A 115 -2.73 3.49 -9.26
N LEU A 116 -4.01 3.47 -8.86
CA LEU A 116 -5.12 4.03 -9.62
C LEU A 116 -5.42 5.42 -9.09
N GLY A 117 -5.08 6.42 -9.86
CA GLY A 117 -5.27 7.83 -9.52
C GLY A 117 -6.05 8.58 -10.58
N THR A 118 -6.21 9.86 -10.35
CA THR A 118 -6.69 10.85 -11.32
C THR A 118 -5.65 11.94 -11.46
N SER A 119 -5.52 12.52 -12.63
CA SER A 119 -4.64 13.66 -12.88
C SER A 119 -5.30 14.64 -13.87
N GLY A 120 -4.92 15.92 -13.80
CA GLY A 120 -5.24 16.86 -14.86
C GLY A 120 -4.26 16.68 -16.02
N ALA A 121 -4.77 16.73 -17.25
CA ALA A 121 -3.94 16.83 -18.44
C ALA A 121 -3.59 18.28 -18.71
N ILE A 122 -2.36 18.50 -19.21
CA ILE A 122 -1.89 19.81 -19.66
C ILE A 122 -1.62 19.84 -21.19
N GLN A 123 -1.79 18.70 -21.86
CA GLN A 123 -1.73 18.57 -23.30
C GLN A 123 -3.15 18.65 -23.89
N GLU A 124 -3.28 19.32 -25.04
CA GLU A 124 -4.58 19.54 -25.70
C GLU A 124 -5.17 18.27 -26.33
N ASP A 125 -4.33 17.28 -26.64
CA ASP A 125 -4.69 16.00 -27.26
C ASP A 125 -5.16 14.92 -26.30
N ILE A 126 -5.21 15.22 -25.00
CA ILE A 126 -5.69 14.29 -23.97
C ILE A 126 -7.11 14.66 -23.54
N GLU A 127 -8.05 13.78 -23.82
CA GLU A 127 -9.46 13.99 -23.49
C GLU A 127 -9.80 13.64 -22.04
N VAL A 128 -10.89 14.21 -21.53
CA VAL A 128 -11.41 13.88 -20.19
C VAL A 128 -11.90 12.44 -20.15
N GLY A 129 -11.40 11.68 -19.17
CA GLY A 129 -11.73 10.26 -19.01
C GLY A 129 -10.76 9.30 -19.71
N GLU A 130 -9.75 9.84 -20.40
CA GLU A 130 -8.73 9.02 -21.04
C GLU A 130 -7.83 8.33 -19.98
N THR A 131 -7.42 7.09 -20.28
CA THR A 131 -6.53 6.33 -19.40
C THR A 131 -5.08 6.59 -19.74
N ILE A 132 -4.33 7.11 -18.77
CA ILE A 132 -2.92 7.45 -18.92
C ILE A 132 -2.06 6.53 -18.06
N PHE A 133 -0.98 5.99 -18.63
CA PHE A 133 0.06 5.27 -17.90
C PHE A 133 1.28 6.16 -17.72
N SER A 134 1.65 6.45 -16.47
CA SER A 134 2.87 7.21 -16.18
C SER A 134 4.11 6.39 -16.52
N ARG A 135 4.91 6.84 -17.46
CA ARG A 135 6.20 6.26 -17.80
C ARG A 135 7.33 6.79 -16.91
N THR A 136 7.26 8.08 -16.60
CA THR A 136 8.26 8.77 -15.78
C THR A 136 7.54 9.78 -14.90
N SER A 137 7.97 9.91 -13.66
CA SER A 137 7.48 10.91 -12.72
C SER A 137 8.63 11.74 -12.18
N LEU A 138 8.41 13.04 -11.99
CA LEU A 138 9.35 13.95 -11.36
C LEU A 138 8.79 14.35 -9.99
N GLY A 139 9.54 14.08 -8.93
CA GLY A 139 9.20 14.49 -7.57
C GLY A 139 9.94 15.78 -7.19
N PHE A 140 9.18 16.81 -6.80
CA PHE A 140 9.73 18.07 -6.29
C PHE A 140 9.52 18.23 -4.78
N ASP A 141 9.10 17.16 -4.11
CA ASP A 141 8.77 17.14 -2.67
C ASP A 141 9.97 16.88 -1.76
N GLY A 142 11.08 16.40 -2.31
CA GLY A 142 12.29 16.10 -1.56
C GLY A 142 12.25 14.78 -0.77
N LEU A 143 11.17 13.98 -0.84
CA LEU A 143 11.04 12.73 -0.09
C LEU A 143 12.23 11.79 -0.29
N LEU A 144 12.70 11.63 -1.52
CA LEU A 144 13.81 10.74 -1.85
C LEU A 144 15.13 11.14 -1.19
N ASN A 145 15.28 12.39 -0.70
CA ASN A 145 16.47 12.81 0.03
C ASN A 145 16.64 12.12 1.39
N TYR A 146 15.56 11.54 1.93
CA TYR A 146 15.59 10.79 3.18
C TYR A 146 15.96 9.31 3.00
N TYR A 147 16.00 8.84 1.76
CA TYR A 147 16.36 7.47 1.43
C TYR A 147 17.80 7.41 0.89
N LYS A 148 18.53 6.37 1.31
CA LYS A 148 19.83 6.07 0.71
C LYS A 148 19.58 5.35 -0.61
N GLY A 149 19.89 6.01 -1.72
CA GLY A 149 19.92 5.47 -3.07
C GLY A 149 21.29 4.93 -3.44
#